data_9b83994af5fb0f3117c1fc63760f039c
#
_entry.id   9b83994af5fb0f3117c1fc63760f039c
#
_cell.length_a   1.000
_cell.length_b   1.000
_cell.length_c   1.000
_cell.angle_alpha   90.00
_cell.angle_beta   90.00
_cell.angle_gamma   90.00
#
_symmetry.space_group_name_H-M   'P 1'
#
loop_
_entity.id
_entity.type
_entity.pdbx_description
1 polymer ?
#
loop_
_entity_poly.entity_id
_entity_poly.type
_entity_poly.pdbx_seq_one_letter_code
_entity_poly.pdbx_strand_id
1 'polypeptide(L)' 'ESIAAPIFNAGGQVKDALFMTGPAGRFESHSKEEMIESIRDAAMRISIQMGYRPKEDADIER' A
#
# COMPACT_ATOMS: atom_id res chain seq x y z
N GLU A 1 -16.94 -0.62 -5.59
CA GLU A 1 -15.73 0.20 -5.60
C GLU A 1 -14.61 -0.50 -4.85
N SER A 2 -13.41 -0.39 -5.34
CA SER A 2 -12.30 -1.07 -4.70
C SER A 2 -11.04 -0.24 -4.79
N ILE A 3 -10.14 -0.51 -3.85
CA ILE A 3 -8.83 0.12 -3.77
C ILE A 3 -7.82 -1.00 -3.63
N ALA A 4 -6.70 -0.88 -4.31
CA ALA A 4 -5.65 -1.87 -4.22
C ALA A 4 -4.30 -1.19 -4.08
N ALA A 5 -3.40 -1.83 -3.35
CA ALA A 5 -2.04 -1.35 -3.18
C ALA A 5 -1.08 -2.51 -3.37
N PRO A 6 0.06 -2.27 -4.01
CA PRO A 6 0.99 -3.36 -4.28
C PRO A 6 1.77 -3.78 -3.05
N ILE A 7 2.13 -5.06 -3.03
CA ILE A 7 3.01 -5.61 -2.01
C ILE A 7 4.29 -6.05 -2.71
N PHE A 8 5.41 -5.50 -2.27
CA PHE A 8 6.71 -5.76 -2.89
C PHE A 8 7.44 -6.87 -2.16
N ASN A 9 8.20 -7.64 -2.91
CA ASN A 9 9.07 -8.63 -2.30
C ASN A 9 10.47 -8.04 -2.08
N ALA A 10 11.38 -8.86 -1.59
CA ALA A 10 12.73 -8.37 -1.26
C ALA A 10 13.46 -7.84 -2.49
N GLY A 11 13.12 -8.34 -3.66
CA GLY A 11 13.74 -7.85 -4.89
C GLY A 11 13.11 -6.62 -5.47
N GLY A 12 12.09 -6.07 -4.80
CA GLY A 12 11.41 -4.89 -5.29
C GLY A 12 10.36 -5.16 -6.34
N GLN A 13 10.00 -6.41 -6.55
CA GLN A 13 8.98 -6.77 -7.52
C GLN A 13 7.63 -6.88 -6.86
N VAL A 14 6.59 -6.56 -7.63
CA VAL A 14 5.22 -6.68 -7.14
C VAL A 14 4.75 -8.10 -7.35
N LYS A 15 4.55 -8.83 -6.27
CA LYS A 15 4.09 -10.22 -6.34
C LYS A 15 2.65 -10.37 -5.89
N ASP A 16 2.19 -9.46 -5.05
CA ASP A 16 0.84 -9.54 -4.50
C ASP A 16 0.27 -8.15 -4.39
N ALA A 17 -0.99 -8.09 -4.04
CA ALA A 17 -1.66 -6.81 -3.82
C ALA A 17 -2.64 -6.95 -2.68
N LEU A 18 -2.80 -5.87 -1.94
CA LEU A 18 -3.77 -5.79 -0.87
C LEU A 18 -4.99 -5.06 -1.40
N PHE A 19 -6.15 -5.65 -1.23
CA PHE A 19 -7.40 -5.09 -1.73
C PHE A 19 -8.31 -4.67 -0.61
N MET A 20 -9.06 -3.60 -0.87
CA MET A 20 -10.16 -3.21 -0.03
C MET A 20 -11.36 -2.96 -0.94
N THR A 21 -12.46 -3.68 -0.70
CA THR A 21 -13.65 -3.53 -1.52
C THR A 21 -14.84 -3.25 -0.62
N GLY A 22 -15.84 -2.60 -1.18
CA GLY A 22 -17.06 -2.32 -0.45
C GLY A 22 -18.05 -1.57 -1.32
N PRO A 23 -19.27 -1.37 -0.81
CA PRO A 23 -20.26 -0.58 -1.52
C PRO A 23 -19.74 0.83 -1.73
N ALA A 24 -20.17 1.46 -2.81
CA ALA A 24 -19.71 2.80 -3.13
C ALA A 24 -19.98 3.79 -2.00
N GLY A 25 -21.13 3.66 -1.35
CA GLY A 25 -21.46 4.58 -0.27
C GLY A 25 -20.52 4.48 0.91
N ARG A 26 -19.89 3.33 1.10
CA ARG A 26 -18.99 3.17 2.22
C ARG A 26 -17.75 4.01 2.03
N PHE A 27 -17.26 4.10 0.80
CA PHE A 27 -16.09 4.93 0.54
C PHE A 27 -16.42 6.40 0.63
N GLU A 28 -17.68 6.76 0.44
CA GLU A 28 -18.08 8.14 0.54
C GLU A 28 -18.23 8.62 1.97
N SER A 29 -18.55 7.72 2.89
CA SER A 29 -18.72 8.11 4.28
C SER A 29 -17.39 8.33 4.99
N HIS A 30 -16.28 7.91 4.36
CA HIS A 30 -14.94 8.18 4.84
C HIS A 30 -14.16 8.85 3.73
N SER A 31 -13.18 9.64 4.10
CA SER A 31 -12.34 10.26 3.11
C SER A 31 -11.66 9.19 2.26
N LYS A 32 -11.81 9.28 0.95
CA LYS A 32 -11.20 8.33 0.06
C LYS A 32 -9.69 8.37 0.17
N GLU A 33 -9.14 9.57 0.34
CA GLU A 33 -7.70 9.72 0.51
C GLU A 33 -7.21 9.03 1.77
N GLU A 34 -7.99 9.10 2.85
CA GLU A 34 -7.60 8.43 4.08
C GLU A 34 -7.58 6.93 3.90
N MET A 35 -8.53 6.40 3.16
CA MET A 35 -8.59 4.96 2.93
C MET A 35 -7.45 4.52 2.03
N ILE A 36 -7.11 5.33 1.04
CA ILE A 36 -5.99 5.02 0.17
C ILE A 36 -4.69 5.00 0.97
N GLU A 37 -4.50 5.97 1.86
CA GLU A 37 -3.31 6.01 2.68
C GLU A 37 -3.25 4.81 3.63
N SER A 38 -4.39 4.42 4.17
CA SER A 38 -4.42 3.29 5.09
C SER A 38 -4.00 2.00 4.40
N ILE A 39 -4.56 1.75 3.22
CA ILE A 39 -4.25 0.51 2.54
C ILE A 39 -2.82 0.52 2.00
N ARG A 40 -2.35 1.68 1.60
CA ARG A 40 -0.97 1.82 1.13
C ARG A 40 0.01 1.56 2.26
N ASP A 41 -0.30 2.10 3.44
CA ASP A 41 0.55 1.92 4.61
C ASP A 41 0.58 0.46 5.03
N ALA A 42 -0.58 -0.20 5.03
CA ALA A 42 -0.65 -1.61 5.38
C ALA A 42 0.14 -2.46 4.39
N ALA A 43 0.01 -2.16 3.09
CA ALA A 43 0.73 -2.90 2.08
C ALA A 43 2.24 -2.71 2.22
N MET A 44 2.67 -1.51 2.60
CA MET A 44 4.08 -1.25 2.78
C MET A 44 4.62 -2.01 3.99
N ARG A 45 3.85 -2.09 5.06
CA ARG A 45 4.27 -2.85 6.23
C ARG A 45 4.46 -4.32 5.88
N ILE A 46 3.54 -4.87 5.10
CA ILE A 46 3.66 -6.25 4.67
C ILE A 46 4.90 -6.40 3.79
N SER A 47 5.11 -5.46 2.88
CA SER A 47 6.27 -5.50 2.00
C SER A 47 7.58 -5.53 2.79
N ILE A 48 7.66 -4.70 3.81
CA ILE A 48 8.88 -4.63 4.62
C ILE A 48 9.10 -5.94 5.35
N GLN A 49 8.03 -6.57 5.83
CA GLN A 49 8.15 -7.86 6.47
C GLN A 49 8.62 -8.93 5.49
N MET A 50 8.36 -8.73 4.21
CA MET A 50 8.83 -9.65 3.18
C MET A 50 10.25 -9.34 2.73
N GLY A 51 10.88 -8.35 3.31
CA GLY A 51 12.26 -8.03 3.00
C GLY A 51 12.45 -6.85 2.07
N TYR A 52 11.36 -6.18 1.71
CA TYR A 52 11.46 -5.03 0.82
C TYR A 52 12.08 -3.84 1.53
N ARG A 53 12.95 -3.12 0.83
CA ARG A 53 13.57 -1.92 1.35
C ARG A 53 13.14 -0.73 0.50
N PRO A 54 12.38 0.20 1.08
CA PRO A 54 11.95 1.37 0.32
C PRO A 54 13.13 2.23 -0.11
N LYS A 55 12.98 2.89 -1.23
CA LYS A 55 14.06 3.67 -1.81
C LYS A 55 14.29 5.01 -1.13
N GLU A 56 13.39 5.40 -0.27
CA GLU A 56 13.55 6.69 0.37
C GLU A 56 14.84 6.77 1.20
N ASP A 57 15.36 5.61 1.60
CA ASP A 57 16.65 5.60 2.29
C ASP A 57 17.76 6.08 1.37
N ALA A 58 17.70 5.68 0.12
CA ALA A 58 18.69 6.12 -0.85
C ALA A 58 18.57 7.62 -1.13
N ASP A 59 17.37 8.14 -1.12
CA ASP A 59 17.14 9.55 -1.34
C ASP A 59 17.74 10.40 -0.24
N ILE A 60 17.69 9.91 0.97
CA ILE A 60 18.18 10.66 2.11
C ILE A 60 19.68 10.83 2.07
N GLU A 61 20.35 9.91 1.43
CA GLU A 61 21.80 9.95 1.40
C GLU A 61 22.37 11.03 0.49
N ARG A 62 21.52 11.62 -0.28
CA ARG A 62 21.99 12.72 -1.11
C ARG A 62 22.06 13.99 -0.32
#